data_40c730502916d850aa27d7b094966e6c
#
_entry.id   40c730502916d850aa27d7b094966e6c
#
_cell.length_a   1.000
_cell.length_b   1.000
_cell.length_c   1.000
_cell.angle_alpha   90.00
_cell.angle_beta   90.00
_cell.angle_gamma   90.00
#
_symmetry.space_group_name_H-M   'P 1'
#
loop_
_entity.id
_entity.type
_entity.pdbx_description
1 polymer ?
#
loop_
_entity_poly.entity_id
_entity_poly.type
_entity_poly.pdbx_seq_one_letter_code
_entity_poly.pdbx_strand_id
1 'polypeptide(L)'
;MAKAIMQPRHKRAGFTLIELVVVIIILGILAVTAAPKFLNLQKDARVAALEGARASFDTARKLVYTKALLQGQQAVDSAVVNIDTDGDGVNDLAGYFGLIKFVIAAREYAGLDGDITLSKHYGGSATGLPYFLIYFADTPASLANQCFVEVYYPAAAGGQVSYNLVDDDC
;
A
#
# COMPACT_ATOMS: atom_id res chain seq x y z
N MET A 1 -19.65 -4.08 75.44
CA MET A 1 -20.78 -4.44 74.55
C MET A 1 -20.48 -3.84 73.17
N ALA A 2 -20.04 -4.68 72.20
CA ALA A 2 -19.74 -4.19 70.83
C ALA A 2 -21.02 -4.28 69.98
N LYS A 3 -21.45 -3.16 69.42
CA LYS A 3 -22.62 -3.03 68.55
C LYS A 3 -22.23 -3.43 67.15
N ALA A 4 -22.66 -4.59 66.65
CA ALA A 4 -22.45 -5.06 65.29
C ALA A 4 -23.22 -4.14 64.31
N ILE A 5 -22.50 -3.46 63.43
CA ILE A 5 -23.07 -2.66 62.37
C ILE A 5 -23.42 -3.62 61.21
N MET A 6 -24.72 -3.88 61.03
CA MET A 6 -25.24 -4.62 59.88
C MET A 6 -25.10 -3.79 58.61
N GLN A 7 -24.22 -4.18 57.68
CA GLN A 7 -24.14 -3.58 56.37
C GLN A 7 -25.36 -4.00 55.52
N PRO A 8 -26.00 -3.05 54.79
CA PRO A 8 -27.14 -3.38 53.94
C PRO A 8 -26.65 -4.24 52.73
N ARG A 9 -27.24 -5.44 52.57
CA ARG A 9 -27.04 -6.28 51.40
C ARG A 9 -27.67 -5.59 50.18
N HIS A 10 -26.85 -5.08 49.24
CA HIS A 10 -27.33 -4.64 47.93
C HIS A 10 -27.96 -5.81 47.21
N LYS A 11 -29.26 -5.73 46.89
CA LYS A 11 -29.93 -6.70 46.01
C LYS A 11 -29.33 -6.59 44.64
N ARG A 12 -28.71 -7.61 44.15
CA ARG A 12 -28.28 -7.71 42.75
C ARG A 12 -29.52 -7.92 41.89
N ALA A 13 -29.91 -6.92 41.11
CA ALA A 13 -30.95 -7.05 40.10
C ALA A 13 -30.37 -7.96 38.97
N GLY A 14 -31.03 -9.07 38.67
CA GLY A 14 -30.71 -9.94 37.52
C GLY A 14 -31.41 -9.40 36.28
N PHE A 15 -30.78 -9.61 35.10
CA PHE A 15 -31.43 -9.31 33.81
C PHE A 15 -32.62 -10.23 33.58
N THR A 16 -33.68 -9.69 33.02
CA THR A 16 -34.82 -10.49 32.58
C THR A 16 -34.53 -11.15 31.21
N LEU A 17 -35.16 -12.28 30.98
CA LEU A 17 -35.02 -12.99 29.68
C LEU A 17 -35.48 -12.12 28.51
N ILE A 18 -36.53 -11.32 28.70
CA ILE A 18 -37.08 -10.43 27.67
C ILE A 18 -36.12 -9.28 27.33
N GLU A 19 -35.42 -8.70 28.31
CA GLU A 19 -34.38 -7.68 28.06
C GLU A 19 -33.25 -8.24 27.18
N LEU A 20 -32.83 -9.50 27.44
CA LEU A 20 -31.79 -10.13 26.61
C LEU A 20 -32.30 -10.38 25.18
N VAL A 21 -33.52 -10.92 25.03
CA VAL A 21 -34.10 -11.23 23.71
C VAL A 21 -34.29 -9.96 22.87
N VAL A 22 -34.81 -8.88 23.45
CA VAL A 22 -34.99 -7.61 22.74
C VAL A 22 -33.65 -7.04 22.26
N VAL A 23 -32.59 -7.11 23.08
CA VAL A 23 -31.27 -6.63 22.70
C VAL A 23 -30.70 -7.42 21.53
N ILE A 24 -30.76 -8.76 21.52
CA ILE A 24 -30.24 -9.55 20.42
C ILE A 24 -31.03 -9.34 19.12
N ILE A 25 -32.34 -9.09 19.17
CA ILE A 25 -33.13 -8.76 17.99
C ILE A 25 -32.70 -7.42 17.41
N ILE A 26 -32.54 -6.38 18.24
CA ILE A 26 -32.06 -5.06 17.79
C ILE A 26 -30.66 -5.16 17.21
N LEU A 27 -29.75 -5.84 17.87
CA LEU A 27 -28.39 -6.07 17.37
C LEU A 27 -28.37 -6.83 16.03
N GLY A 28 -29.26 -7.82 15.89
CA GLY A 28 -29.41 -8.56 14.64
C GLY A 28 -29.81 -7.68 13.46
N ILE A 29 -30.79 -6.78 13.66
CA ILE A 29 -31.23 -5.85 12.63
C ILE A 29 -30.11 -4.85 12.28
N LEU A 30 -29.42 -4.30 13.28
CA LEU A 30 -28.32 -3.37 13.07
C LEU A 30 -27.14 -4.06 12.34
N ALA A 31 -26.83 -5.29 12.69
CA ALA A 31 -25.75 -6.03 12.05
C ALA A 31 -25.98 -6.23 10.54
N VAL A 32 -27.18 -6.60 10.13
CA VAL A 32 -27.53 -6.79 8.70
C VAL A 32 -27.37 -5.51 7.89
N THR A 33 -27.68 -4.36 8.47
CA THR A 33 -27.58 -3.06 7.78
C THR A 33 -26.18 -2.46 7.81
N ALA A 34 -25.38 -2.79 8.81
CA ALA A 34 -24.04 -2.22 9.01
C ALA A 34 -22.95 -3.02 8.25
N ALA A 35 -23.05 -4.35 8.22
CA ALA A 35 -22.01 -5.22 7.65
C ALA A 35 -21.60 -4.85 6.20
N PRO A 36 -22.53 -4.62 5.24
CA PRO A 36 -22.15 -4.24 3.88
C PRO A 36 -21.38 -2.92 3.80
N LYS A 37 -21.70 -1.96 4.67
CA LYS A 37 -21.01 -0.66 4.70
C LYS A 37 -19.56 -0.80 5.16
N PHE A 38 -19.28 -1.68 6.12
CA PHE A 38 -17.92 -1.93 6.60
C PHE A 38 -17.04 -2.60 5.53
N LEU A 39 -17.58 -3.51 4.73
CA LEU A 39 -16.84 -4.14 3.63
C LEU A 39 -16.44 -3.12 2.56
N ASN A 40 -17.35 -2.22 2.18
CA ASN A 40 -17.02 -1.16 1.21
C ASN A 40 -15.96 -0.20 1.75
N LEU A 41 -16.02 0.19 3.02
CA LEU A 41 -15.00 1.03 3.65
C LEU A 41 -13.62 0.36 3.67
N GLN A 42 -13.55 -0.95 3.84
CA GLN A 42 -12.30 -1.70 3.80
C GLN A 42 -11.67 -1.66 2.41
N LYS A 43 -12.47 -1.87 1.36
CA LYS A 43 -12.03 -1.72 -0.04
C LYS A 43 -11.49 -0.30 -0.28
N ASP A 44 -12.29 0.72 0.05
CA ASP A 44 -11.90 2.11 -0.15
C ASP A 44 -10.60 2.47 0.59
N ALA A 45 -10.42 1.95 1.80
CA ALA A 45 -9.21 2.16 2.58
C ALA A 45 -7.98 1.51 1.92
N ARG A 46 -8.11 0.28 1.38
CA ARG A 46 -7.03 -0.40 0.65
C ARG A 46 -6.67 0.34 -0.64
N VAL A 47 -7.65 0.76 -1.41
CA VAL A 47 -7.45 1.56 -2.62
C VAL A 47 -6.72 2.87 -2.29
N ALA A 48 -7.17 3.60 -1.27
CA ALA A 48 -6.52 4.84 -0.84
C ALA A 48 -5.06 4.62 -0.40
N ALA A 49 -4.78 3.51 0.28
CA ALA A 49 -3.42 3.16 0.70
C ALA A 49 -2.52 2.86 -0.51
N LEU A 50 -3.01 2.12 -1.52
CA LEU A 50 -2.27 1.86 -2.77
C LEU A 50 -2.02 3.14 -3.56
N GLU A 51 -3.00 4.05 -3.64
CA GLU A 51 -2.83 5.36 -4.28
C GLU A 51 -1.81 6.23 -3.56
N GLY A 52 -1.78 6.18 -2.22
CA GLY A 52 -0.73 6.82 -1.42
C GLY A 52 0.66 6.26 -1.71
N ALA A 53 0.79 4.94 -1.79
CA ALA A 53 2.03 4.26 -2.14
C ALA A 53 2.48 4.59 -3.58
N ARG A 54 1.54 4.64 -4.53
CA ARG A 54 1.80 5.10 -5.90
C ARG A 54 2.35 6.53 -5.92
N ALA A 55 1.76 7.44 -5.16
CA ALA A 55 2.21 8.83 -5.08
C ALA A 55 3.61 8.95 -4.47
N SER A 56 3.92 8.15 -3.44
CA SER A 56 5.26 8.06 -2.86
C SER A 56 6.28 7.58 -3.88
N PHE A 57 5.98 6.48 -4.58
CA PHE A 57 6.84 5.95 -5.65
C PHE A 57 7.02 6.98 -6.78
N ASP A 58 5.96 7.67 -7.21
CA ASP A 58 6.03 8.69 -8.26
C ASP A 58 6.93 9.87 -7.86
N THR A 59 6.89 10.25 -6.60
CA THR A 59 7.76 11.29 -6.06
C THR A 59 9.22 10.83 -6.03
N ALA A 60 9.49 9.64 -5.53
CA ALA A 60 10.83 9.06 -5.47
C ALA A 60 11.46 8.96 -6.87
N ARG A 61 10.74 8.39 -7.84
CA ARG A 61 11.26 8.28 -9.21
C ARG A 61 11.54 9.63 -9.86
N LYS A 62 10.72 10.67 -9.58
CA LYS A 62 10.94 12.03 -10.10
C LYS A 62 12.20 12.67 -9.52
N LEU A 63 12.46 12.44 -8.22
CA LEU A 63 13.70 12.88 -7.58
C LEU A 63 14.92 12.21 -8.23
N VAL A 64 14.88 10.90 -8.41
CA VAL A 64 15.96 10.15 -9.06
C VAL A 64 16.14 10.62 -10.51
N TYR A 65 15.05 10.80 -11.26
CA TYR A 65 15.11 11.32 -12.64
C TYR A 65 15.76 12.70 -12.70
N THR A 66 15.45 13.59 -11.76
CA THR A 66 16.07 14.92 -11.68
C THR A 66 17.58 14.82 -11.44
N LYS A 67 18.02 13.91 -10.57
CA LYS A 67 19.45 13.64 -10.35
C LYS A 67 20.11 13.09 -11.62
N ALA A 68 19.46 12.15 -12.31
CA ALA A 68 19.93 11.61 -13.58
C ALA A 68 20.06 12.70 -14.67
N LEU A 69 19.12 13.65 -14.74
CA LEU A 69 19.19 14.80 -15.64
C LEU A 69 20.42 15.68 -15.36
N LEU A 70 20.69 16.00 -14.11
CA LEU A 70 21.84 16.82 -13.71
C LEU A 70 23.18 16.15 -14.05
N GLN A 71 23.22 14.83 -14.09
CA GLN A 71 24.41 14.00 -14.37
C GLN A 71 24.49 13.56 -15.85
N GLY A 72 23.50 13.91 -16.69
CA GLY A 72 23.47 13.50 -18.09
C GLY A 72 23.14 12.02 -18.31
N GLN A 73 22.57 11.34 -17.30
CA GLN A 73 22.28 9.89 -17.30
C GLN A 73 20.84 9.54 -17.72
N GLN A 74 20.01 10.53 -18.07
CA GLN A 74 18.58 10.34 -18.38
C GLN A 74 18.29 9.53 -19.64
N ALA A 75 19.28 9.31 -20.50
CA ALA A 75 19.11 8.53 -21.72
C ALA A 75 19.76 7.14 -21.65
N VAL A 76 20.36 6.78 -20.50
CA VAL A 76 21.13 5.55 -20.35
C VAL A 76 20.28 4.46 -19.70
N ASP A 77 20.21 3.30 -20.34
CA ASP A 77 19.78 2.04 -19.69
C ASP A 77 21.04 1.29 -19.24
N SER A 78 21.36 1.39 -17.96
CA SER A 78 22.58 0.79 -17.40
C SER A 78 22.27 -0.45 -16.55
N ALA A 79 23.12 -1.46 -16.73
CA ALA A 79 23.13 -2.63 -15.83
C ALA A 79 23.98 -2.38 -14.57
N VAL A 80 24.80 -1.33 -14.58
CA VAL A 80 25.65 -0.92 -13.49
C VAL A 80 25.15 0.38 -12.86
N VAL A 81 25.58 0.65 -11.64
CA VAL A 81 25.23 1.86 -10.91
C VAL A 81 25.81 3.08 -11.65
N ASN A 82 24.97 4.03 -12.01
CA ASN A 82 25.34 5.18 -12.85
C ASN A 82 24.73 6.50 -12.42
N ILE A 83 23.95 6.53 -11.35
CA ILE A 83 23.31 7.73 -10.79
C ILE A 83 23.82 7.91 -9.36
N ASP A 84 24.38 9.08 -9.06
CA ASP A 84 24.69 9.55 -7.72
C ASP A 84 23.45 10.23 -7.14
N THR A 85 22.89 9.68 -6.08
CA THR A 85 21.62 10.14 -5.53
C THR A 85 21.76 11.06 -4.33
N ASP A 86 22.90 11.05 -3.64
CA ASP A 86 23.16 11.90 -2.46
C ASP A 86 24.11 13.07 -2.75
N GLY A 87 24.88 12.99 -3.81
CA GLY A 87 25.77 14.07 -4.26
C GLY A 87 27.18 13.96 -3.70
N ASP A 88 27.61 12.81 -3.23
CA ASP A 88 28.95 12.57 -2.68
C ASP A 88 29.99 12.28 -3.78
N GLY A 89 29.58 12.17 -5.02
CA GLY A 89 30.42 11.86 -6.19
C GLY A 89 30.56 10.37 -6.48
N VAL A 90 29.90 9.52 -5.71
CA VAL A 90 29.85 8.07 -5.93
C VAL A 90 28.47 7.70 -6.46
N ASN A 91 28.41 6.83 -7.48
CA ASN A 91 27.13 6.39 -8.00
C ASN A 91 26.51 5.30 -7.12
N ASP A 92 25.24 5.48 -6.71
CA ASP A 92 24.51 4.60 -5.79
C ASP A 92 23.46 3.75 -6.49
N LEU A 93 22.94 4.21 -7.63
CA LEU A 93 21.74 3.67 -8.22
C LEU A 93 21.92 3.37 -9.71
N ALA A 94 21.44 2.22 -10.16
CA ALA A 94 21.36 1.90 -11.58
C ALA A 94 20.06 2.47 -12.19
N GLY A 95 20.20 3.24 -13.25
CA GLY A 95 19.12 3.90 -13.96
C GLY A 95 18.63 3.14 -15.19
N TYR A 96 17.31 3.15 -15.40
CA TYR A 96 16.65 2.79 -16.63
C TYR A 96 16.06 4.07 -17.25
N PHE A 97 16.78 4.63 -18.21
CA PHE A 97 16.49 5.95 -18.77
C PHE A 97 16.27 7.03 -17.69
N GLY A 98 17.15 7.06 -16.68
CA GLY A 98 17.08 7.97 -15.55
C GLY A 98 16.05 7.59 -14.47
N LEU A 99 15.32 6.48 -14.62
CA LEU A 99 14.35 5.98 -13.65
C LEU A 99 14.97 4.85 -12.81
N ILE A 100 14.40 4.57 -11.65
CA ILE A 100 14.88 3.52 -10.74
C ILE A 100 14.76 2.15 -11.40
N LYS A 101 15.87 1.44 -11.60
CA LYS A 101 15.89 0.16 -12.32
C LYS A 101 15.57 -1.05 -11.44
N PHE A 102 16.07 -1.08 -10.21
CA PHE A 102 15.95 -2.23 -9.33
C PHE A 102 14.87 -2.08 -8.27
N VAL A 103 14.14 -3.17 -8.00
CA VAL A 103 13.05 -3.19 -7.03
C VAL A 103 13.50 -2.85 -5.60
N ILE A 104 14.70 -3.25 -5.20
CA ILE A 104 15.22 -2.97 -3.86
C ILE A 104 15.38 -1.46 -3.68
N ALA A 105 16.06 -0.79 -4.61
CA ALA A 105 16.23 0.65 -4.60
C ALA A 105 14.87 1.37 -4.73
N ALA A 106 13.98 0.91 -5.61
CA ALA A 106 12.65 1.48 -5.77
C ALA A 106 11.83 1.43 -4.45
N ARG A 107 11.94 0.32 -3.72
CA ARG A 107 11.28 0.12 -2.42
C ARG A 107 11.85 1.07 -1.38
N GLU A 108 13.17 1.16 -1.27
CA GLU A 108 13.87 2.01 -0.31
C GLU A 108 13.57 3.50 -0.56
N TYR A 109 13.79 3.99 -1.79
CA TYR A 109 13.55 5.39 -2.15
C TYR A 109 12.08 5.82 -2.05
N ALA A 110 11.16 4.91 -2.26
CA ALA A 110 9.73 5.17 -2.10
C ALA A 110 9.21 4.98 -0.67
N GLY A 111 10.02 4.42 0.24
CA GLY A 111 9.59 4.09 1.60
C GLY A 111 8.52 3.00 1.64
N LEU A 112 8.60 2.01 0.75
CA LEU A 112 7.61 0.94 0.58
C LEU A 112 8.17 -0.41 1.03
N ASP A 113 8.71 -0.47 2.23
CA ASP A 113 9.32 -1.65 2.86
C ASP A 113 8.48 -2.26 4.00
N GLY A 114 7.26 -1.74 4.20
CA GLY A 114 6.31 -2.16 5.23
C GLY A 114 5.18 -3.03 4.70
N ASP A 115 3.95 -2.68 5.12
CA ASP A 115 2.71 -3.37 4.75
C ASP A 115 2.42 -3.31 3.24
N ILE A 116 2.89 -2.26 2.57
CA ILE A 116 2.85 -2.13 1.11
C ILE A 116 4.27 -2.22 0.58
N THR A 117 4.45 -3.02 -0.45
CA THR A 117 5.76 -3.33 -1.02
C THR A 117 5.74 -3.33 -2.54
N LEU A 118 6.91 -3.50 -3.16
CA LEU A 118 7.06 -3.64 -4.60
C LEU A 118 7.65 -4.99 -4.98
N SER A 119 7.22 -5.50 -6.14
CA SER A 119 7.95 -6.53 -6.88
C SER A 119 8.22 -6.09 -8.31
N LYS A 120 9.25 -6.64 -8.91
CA LYS A 120 9.52 -6.45 -10.34
C LYS A 120 8.70 -7.46 -11.14
N HIS A 121 7.97 -6.99 -12.15
CA HIS A 121 7.38 -7.87 -13.14
C HIS A 121 8.42 -8.19 -14.22
N TYR A 122 8.57 -9.47 -14.55
CA TYR A 122 9.49 -9.90 -15.60
C TYR A 122 8.94 -9.49 -16.98
N GLY A 123 9.72 -8.71 -17.72
CA GLY A 123 9.36 -8.32 -19.08
C GLY A 123 9.58 -6.84 -19.39
N GLY A 124 9.44 -5.95 -18.41
CA GLY A 124 9.58 -4.49 -18.59
C GLY A 124 8.55 -3.90 -19.55
N SER A 125 8.50 -2.58 -19.65
CA SER A 125 7.47 -1.89 -20.46
C SER A 125 7.65 -2.07 -21.97
N ALA A 126 8.84 -2.40 -22.45
CA ALA A 126 9.10 -2.70 -23.87
C ALA A 126 8.29 -3.89 -24.41
N THR A 127 7.80 -4.78 -23.52
CA THR A 127 6.95 -5.91 -23.85
C THR A 127 5.47 -5.67 -23.55
N GLY A 128 5.10 -4.46 -23.08
CA GLY A 128 3.74 -4.13 -22.64
C GLY A 128 3.38 -4.67 -21.25
N LEU A 129 4.35 -5.28 -20.55
CA LEU A 129 4.17 -5.74 -19.18
C LEU A 129 4.56 -4.63 -18.18
N PRO A 130 3.93 -4.57 -16.98
CA PRO A 130 4.32 -3.62 -15.96
C PRO A 130 5.77 -3.84 -15.51
N TYR A 131 6.47 -2.75 -15.21
CA TYR A 131 7.84 -2.82 -14.72
C TYR A 131 7.90 -3.18 -13.24
N PHE A 132 7.02 -2.56 -12.44
CA PHE A 132 6.82 -2.85 -11.04
C PHE A 132 5.34 -3.09 -10.73
N LEU A 133 5.11 -3.88 -9.68
CA LEU A 133 3.81 -4.02 -9.02
C LEU A 133 3.93 -3.48 -7.60
N ILE A 134 3.01 -2.58 -7.21
CA ILE A 134 2.86 -2.09 -5.84
C ILE A 134 1.67 -2.81 -5.22
N TYR A 135 1.84 -3.51 -4.12
CA TYR A 135 0.82 -4.37 -3.54
C TYR A 135 1.01 -4.53 -2.03
N PHE A 136 0.01 -5.08 -1.35
CA PHE A 136 0.11 -5.41 0.07
C PHE A 136 0.99 -6.65 0.30
N ALA A 137 1.91 -6.57 1.24
CA ALA A 137 2.86 -7.64 1.52
C ALA A 137 2.19 -8.95 2.01
N ASP A 138 1.05 -8.84 2.68
CA ASP A 138 0.22 -9.96 3.16
C ASP A 138 -0.61 -10.62 2.05
N THR A 139 -0.90 -9.89 0.96
CA THR A 139 -1.69 -10.36 -0.18
C THR A 139 -0.96 -10.11 -1.49
N PRO A 140 0.05 -10.94 -1.83
CA PRO A 140 0.83 -10.75 -3.05
C PRO A 140 -0.02 -10.70 -4.32
N ALA A 141 0.31 -9.78 -5.22
CA ALA A 141 -0.39 -9.58 -6.48
C ALA A 141 -0.41 -10.88 -7.31
N SER A 142 -1.60 -11.30 -7.74
CA SER A 142 -1.82 -12.49 -8.56
C SER A 142 -3.17 -12.39 -9.27
N LEU A 143 -3.48 -13.36 -10.14
CA LEU A 143 -4.81 -13.47 -10.74
C LEU A 143 -5.92 -13.76 -9.73
N ALA A 144 -5.57 -14.26 -8.54
CA ALA A 144 -6.51 -14.53 -7.44
C ALA A 144 -6.57 -13.38 -6.41
N ASN A 145 -5.68 -12.39 -6.50
CA ASN A 145 -5.60 -11.23 -5.60
C ASN A 145 -5.38 -9.98 -6.44
N GLN A 146 -6.46 -9.44 -6.99
CA GLN A 146 -6.45 -8.29 -7.90
C GLN A 146 -6.58 -6.98 -7.11
N CYS A 147 -5.60 -6.73 -6.23
CA CYS A 147 -5.50 -5.51 -5.41
C CYS A 147 -4.06 -4.98 -5.45
N PHE A 148 -3.69 -4.29 -6.53
CA PHE A 148 -2.34 -3.77 -6.76
C PHE A 148 -2.32 -2.62 -7.76
N VAL A 149 -1.21 -1.89 -7.80
CA VAL A 149 -0.93 -0.89 -8.84
C VAL A 149 0.18 -1.42 -9.75
N GLU A 150 -0.09 -1.42 -11.03
CA GLU A 150 0.89 -1.68 -12.09
C GLU A 150 1.61 -0.40 -12.47
N VAL A 151 2.92 -0.44 -12.54
CA VAL A 151 3.77 0.68 -12.94
C VAL A 151 4.43 0.33 -14.28
N TYR A 152 4.11 1.09 -15.31
CA TYR A 152 4.66 0.91 -16.65
C TYR A 152 5.73 1.96 -16.93
N TYR A 153 6.95 1.50 -17.17
CA TYR A 153 8.05 2.36 -17.60
C TYR A 153 8.04 2.54 -19.11
N PRO A 154 8.54 3.69 -19.62
CA PRO A 154 8.65 3.92 -21.05
C PRO A 154 9.70 2.99 -21.68
N ALA A 155 9.51 2.66 -22.95
CA ALA A 155 10.46 1.86 -23.73
C ALA A 155 11.71 2.64 -24.18
N ALA A 156 11.70 3.98 -24.02
CA ALA A 156 12.78 4.87 -24.46
C ALA A 156 12.90 6.08 -23.53
N ALA A 157 14.06 6.73 -23.58
CA ALA A 157 14.34 7.95 -22.85
C ALA A 157 13.31 9.05 -23.15
N GLY A 158 12.90 9.79 -22.11
CA GLY A 158 11.91 10.87 -22.20
C GLY A 158 10.45 10.45 -22.31
N GLY A 159 10.18 9.13 -22.33
CA GLY A 159 8.81 8.61 -22.27
C GLY A 159 8.16 8.81 -20.91
N GLN A 160 6.83 8.68 -20.87
CA GLN A 160 6.04 8.84 -19.64
C GLN A 160 5.89 7.51 -18.89
N VAL A 161 5.98 7.58 -17.57
CA VAL A 161 5.59 6.47 -16.69
C VAL A 161 4.07 6.52 -16.54
N SER A 162 3.42 5.38 -16.70
CA SER A 162 1.98 5.25 -16.52
C SER A 162 1.67 4.24 -15.41
N TYR A 163 0.49 4.38 -14.82
CA TYR A 163 0.01 3.58 -13.71
C TYR A 163 -1.37 3.02 -14.04
N ASN A 164 -1.61 1.78 -13.66
CA ASN A 164 -2.91 1.15 -13.72
C ASN A 164 -3.25 0.57 -12.34
N LEU A 165 -4.37 0.97 -11.77
CA LEU A 165 -4.89 0.40 -10.52
C LEU A 165 -5.80 -0.77 -10.88
N VAL A 166 -5.54 -1.92 -10.27
CA VAL A 166 -6.36 -3.12 -10.33
C VAL A 166 -6.93 -3.33 -8.92
N ASP A 167 -8.24 -3.13 -8.75
CA ASP A 167 -8.89 -3.05 -7.45
C ASP A 167 -10.08 -4.01 -7.27
N ASP A 168 -10.20 -5.00 -8.15
CA ASP A 168 -11.34 -5.92 -8.15
C ASP A 168 -11.47 -6.70 -6.83
N ASP A 169 -10.33 -7.07 -6.22
CA ASP A 169 -10.25 -7.85 -4.98
C ASP A 169 -9.74 -7.02 -3.78
N CYS A 170 -9.75 -5.69 -3.86
CA CYS A 170 -9.43 -4.87 -2.71
C CYS A 170 -10.54 -4.90 -1.66
#